data_985e6d324075313856b5ee3948cdae71
#
_entry.id   985e6d324075313856b5ee3948cdae71
#
_cell.length_a   1.000
_cell.length_b   1.000
_cell.length_c   1.000
_cell.angle_alpha   90.00
_cell.angle_beta   90.00
_cell.angle_gamma   90.00
#
_symmetry.space_group_name_H-M   'P 1'
#
loop_
_entity.id
_entity.type
_entity.pdbx_description
1 polymer ?
#
loop_
_entity_poly.entity_id
_entity_poly.type
_entity_poly.pdbx_seq_one_letter_code
_entity_poly.pdbx_strand_id
1 'polypeptide(L)'
;MESDYEVNYNEVLLLRMGDNQNGGLPFYIRKYYLEDSTTNLHRHEYMQINYIYQGKGKHIINNHQFDILKGDIFVIPPYVPHCISENENSGMEIFEFEFVPEFVNHDFERIENAESFMDFAYIEPFLVSENKVKPRLNIMGKIQVEVENILNEALREYREKSSSYQLMIKSLLLKLLVIVGREFTRSVDNSDDHPVFYRYRDAMQSAVLYIEEKYFDDLCIEQMAKKFLLSQSYFSYLFKSITGKTFIEYLNGLRISKALELLKSTDKRVLDICYEVGFRNVNHFNRMFRQLMGISPMEYRNKQSV
;
A
#
# COMPACT_ATOMS: atom_id res chain seq x y z
N MET A 1 8.05 29.44 -15.11
CA MET A 1 9.21 28.53 -15.00
C MET A 1 9.07 27.81 -13.65
N GLU A 2 8.25 26.77 -13.62
CA GLU A 2 8.16 25.86 -12.48
C GLU A 2 9.40 24.95 -12.57
N SER A 3 10.29 25.09 -11.62
CA SER A 3 11.44 24.19 -11.52
C SER A 3 10.92 22.86 -10.98
N ASP A 4 10.85 21.85 -11.85
CA ASP A 4 10.72 20.46 -11.45
C ASP A 4 11.95 20.08 -10.58
N TYR A 5 11.84 20.27 -9.29
CA TYR A 5 12.76 19.66 -8.34
C TYR A 5 12.40 18.17 -8.29
N GLU A 6 13.12 17.34 -9.05
CA GLU A 6 13.11 15.90 -8.81
C GLU A 6 13.60 15.66 -7.38
N VAL A 7 12.67 15.26 -6.50
CA VAL A 7 13.01 14.87 -5.15
C VAL A 7 13.83 13.59 -5.22
N ASN A 8 15.09 13.68 -4.81
CA ASN A 8 15.93 12.51 -4.64
C ASN A 8 15.40 11.70 -3.44
N TYR A 9 14.59 10.71 -3.68
CA TYR A 9 13.95 9.87 -2.65
C TYR A 9 14.94 9.24 -1.65
N ASN A 10 16.21 9.09 -2.02
CA ASN A 10 17.24 8.55 -1.13
C ASN A 10 17.70 9.55 -0.05
N GLU A 11 17.43 10.84 -0.24
CA GLU A 11 17.80 11.92 0.70
C GLU A 11 16.63 12.30 1.63
N VAL A 12 15.41 11.83 1.35
CA VAL A 12 14.23 12.09 2.20
C VAL A 12 14.28 11.20 3.44
N LEU A 13 14.19 11.79 4.61
CA LEU A 13 14.19 11.10 5.90
C LEU A 13 13.15 9.98 5.92
N LEU A 14 13.59 8.76 6.24
CA LEU A 14 12.70 7.61 6.43
C LEU A 14 12.49 7.36 7.92
N LEU A 15 11.24 7.50 8.37
CA LEU A 15 10.83 7.18 9.74
C LEU A 15 10.35 5.72 9.83
N ARG A 16 10.68 5.06 10.92
CA ARG A 16 10.26 3.70 11.22
C ARG A 16 9.34 3.67 12.43
N MET A 17 8.46 2.69 12.50
CA MET A 17 7.53 2.55 13.63
C MET A 17 8.27 2.47 14.97
N GLY A 18 9.46 1.85 15.03
CA GLY A 18 10.28 1.75 16.23
C GLY A 18 10.89 3.08 16.70
N ASP A 19 10.98 4.08 15.83
CA ASP A 19 11.59 5.39 16.16
C ASP A 19 10.66 6.22 17.09
N ASN A 20 9.37 5.92 17.11
CA ASN A 20 8.34 6.65 17.87
C ASN A 20 8.27 6.33 19.36
N GLN A 21 9.24 5.60 19.94
CA GLN A 21 9.24 5.17 21.35
C GLN A 21 7.93 4.52 21.82
N ASN A 22 7.23 3.84 20.91
CA ASN A 22 5.90 3.24 21.16
C ASN A 22 5.94 1.89 21.91
N GLY A 23 7.13 1.49 22.42
CA GLY A 23 7.31 0.24 23.15
C GLY A 23 7.16 -1.03 22.30
N GLY A 24 7.39 -0.94 20.96
CA GLY A 24 7.27 -2.06 20.03
C GLY A 24 5.83 -2.39 19.62
N LEU A 25 4.89 -1.49 19.88
CA LEU A 25 3.50 -1.63 19.41
C LEU A 25 3.41 -1.48 17.89
N PRO A 26 2.47 -2.16 17.22
CA PRO A 26 2.27 -2.04 15.77
C PRO A 26 1.51 -0.76 15.38
N PHE A 27 1.32 0.17 16.30
CA PHE A 27 0.64 1.45 16.11
C PHE A 27 1.17 2.53 17.07
N TYR A 28 0.92 3.80 16.71
CA TYR A 28 1.21 4.98 17.50
C TYR A 28 0.08 6.00 17.33
N ILE A 29 -0.34 6.66 18.41
CA ILE A 29 -1.45 7.63 18.38
C ILE A 29 -1.04 8.87 19.16
N ARG A 30 -1.20 10.04 18.53
CA ARG A 30 -0.98 11.32 19.17
C ARG A 30 -1.96 12.39 18.69
N LYS A 31 -2.12 13.42 19.50
CA LYS A 31 -2.77 14.67 19.15
C LYS A 31 -1.84 15.79 19.56
N TYR A 32 -1.49 16.66 18.65
CA TYR A 32 -0.47 17.69 18.88
C TYR A 32 -0.75 18.95 18.08
N TYR A 33 -0.22 20.07 18.60
CA TYR A 33 -0.14 21.32 17.87
C TYR A 33 1.13 21.32 16.99
N LEU A 34 1.03 21.92 15.83
CA LEU A 34 2.16 22.05 14.92
C LEU A 34 3.05 23.23 15.42
N GLU A 35 4.09 22.91 16.20
CA GLU A 35 4.89 23.92 16.94
C GLU A 35 5.79 24.77 16.03
N ASP A 36 6.37 24.18 14.99
CA ASP A 36 7.36 24.82 14.11
C ASP A 36 6.77 25.32 12.79
N SER A 37 5.46 25.52 12.73
CA SER A 37 4.72 25.91 11.51
C SER A 37 4.88 24.97 10.31
N THR A 38 5.75 23.94 10.39
CA THR A 38 5.94 22.93 9.35
C THR A 38 6.58 21.65 9.90
N THR A 39 6.17 20.50 9.37
CA THR A 39 6.92 19.24 9.52
C THR A 39 8.02 19.20 8.46
N ASN A 40 9.17 18.58 8.78
CA ASN A 40 10.19 18.33 7.77
C ASN A 40 9.66 17.36 6.72
N LEU A 41 10.09 17.52 5.46
CA LEU A 41 9.77 16.56 4.41
C LEU A 41 10.33 15.18 4.81
N HIS A 42 9.44 14.20 4.93
CA HIS A 42 9.78 12.84 5.36
C HIS A 42 8.90 11.81 4.66
N ARG A 43 9.25 10.56 4.83
CA ARG A 43 8.48 9.38 4.47
C ARG A 43 8.57 8.37 5.61
N HIS A 44 7.66 7.44 5.67
CA HIS A 44 7.62 6.41 6.71
C HIS A 44 7.34 5.02 6.12
N GLU A 45 7.65 3.96 6.86
CA GLU A 45 7.40 2.57 6.45
C GLU A 45 6.02 2.04 6.88
N TYR A 46 5.22 2.86 7.54
CA TYR A 46 3.91 2.54 8.09
C TYR A 46 2.81 3.36 7.40
N MET A 47 1.56 3.01 7.69
CA MET A 47 0.39 3.82 7.31
C MET A 47 0.20 4.94 8.32
N GLN A 48 -0.16 6.12 7.85
CA GLN A 48 -0.46 7.26 8.72
C GLN A 48 -1.81 7.87 8.33
N ILE A 49 -2.70 8.00 9.30
CA ILE A 49 -3.95 8.77 9.18
C ILE A 49 -3.75 10.10 9.87
N ASN A 50 -3.93 11.18 9.15
CA ASN A 50 -3.97 12.53 9.70
C ASN A 50 -5.39 13.08 9.61
N TYR A 51 -5.86 13.63 10.73
CA TYR A 51 -7.12 14.37 10.83
C TYR A 51 -6.84 15.77 11.35
N ILE A 52 -7.27 16.80 10.61
CA ILE A 52 -7.10 18.20 11.01
C ILE A 52 -8.24 18.54 11.99
N TYR A 53 -7.89 18.52 13.28
CA TYR A 53 -8.85 18.77 14.37
C TYR A 53 -9.18 20.26 14.49
N GLN A 54 -8.18 21.14 14.25
CA GLN A 54 -8.33 22.59 14.29
C GLN A 54 -7.30 23.26 13.37
N GLY A 55 -7.59 24.48 12.93
CA GLY A 55 -6.69 25.29 12.12
C GLY A 55 -6.79 25.02 10.62
N LYS A 56 -5.84 25.59 9.89
CA LYS A 56 -5.70 25.48 8.43
C LYS A 56 -4.22 25.55 8.04
N GLY A 57 -3.87 24.94 6.91
CA GLY A 57 -2.50 24.93 6.45
C GLY A 57 -2.37 24.32 5.07
N LYS A 58 -1.22 23.79 4.77
CA LYS A 58 -0.89 23.15 3.51
C LYS A 58 -0.33 21.76 3.75
N HIS A 59 -0.72 20.82 2.93
CA HIS A 59 -0.14 19.49 2.86
C HIS A 59 0.60 19.37 1.53
N ILE A 60 1.85 19.00 1.59
CA ILE A 60 2.68 18.69 0.42
C ILE A 60 2.84 17.17 0.38
N ILE A 61 2.42 16.54 -0.71
CA ILE A 61 2.53 15.11 -0.94
C ILE A 61 2.98 14.86 -2.38
N ASN A 62 4.03 14.07 -2.59
CA ASN A 62 4.61 13.82 -3.90
C ASN A 62 4.86 15.11 -4.72
N ASN A 63 5.40 16.16 -4.09
CA ASN A 63 5.64 17.50 -4.67
C ASN A 63 4.38 18.30 -5.04
N HIS A 64 3.18 17.81 -4.75
CA HIS A 64 1.94 18.55 -4.94
C HIS A 64 1.49 19.19 -3.64
N GLN A 65 1.08 20.46 -3.70
CA GLN A 65 0.65 21.23 -2.54
C GLN A 65 -0.86 21.43 -2.53
N PHE A 66 -1.48 21.17 -1.38
CA PHE A 66 -2.91 21.27 -1.15
C PHE A 66 -3.20 22.10 0.09
N ASP A 67 -4.23 22.95 0.04
CA ASP A 67 -4.74 23.59 1.23
C ASP A 67 -5.51 22.57 2.07
N ILE A 68 -5.26 22.53 3.37
CA ILE A 68 -5.96 21.71 4.34
C ILE A 68 -6.60 22.55 5.44
N LEU A 69 -7.71 22.07 5.97
CA LEU A 69 -8.47 22.76 6.99
C LEU A 69 -9.18 21.77 7.95
N LYS A 70 -9.74 22.29 9.03
CA LYS A 70 -10.51 21.49 9.99
C LYS A 70 -11.51 20.56 9.29
N GLY A 71 -11.56 19.30 9.70
CA GLY A 71 -12.40 18.25 9.15
C GLY A 71 -11.75 17.47 8.01
N ASP A 72 -10.61 17.91 7.50
CA ASP A 72 -9.86 17.14 6.50
C ASP A 72 -9.24 15.91 7.15
N ILE A 73 -9.46 14.77 6.53
CA ILE A 73 -8.82 13.50 6.86
C ILE A 73 -8.13 12.95 5.62
N PHE A 74 -6.94 12.42 5.78
CA PHE A 74 -6.18 11.80 4.70
C PHE A 74 -5.33 10.67 5.22
N VAL A 75 -5.08 9.69 4.37
CA VAL A 75 -4.23 8.54 4.66
C VAL A 75 -2.98 8.65 3.82
N ILE A 76 -1.83 8.49 4.45
CA ILE A 76 -0.53 8.49 3.79
C ILE A 76 0.01 7.07 3.81
N PRO A 77 0.16 6.45 2.63
CA PRO A 77 0.72 5.10 2.53
C PRO A 77 2.23 5.09 2.82
N PRO A 78 2.80 3.90 3.07
CA PRO A 78 4.24 3.76 3.26
C PRO A 78 5.05 4.33 2.09
N TYR A 79 6.19 4.94 2.43
CA TYR A 79 7.21 5.46 1.51
C TYR A 79 6.83 6.69 0.67
N VAL A 80 5.67 7.29 0.90
CA VAL A 80 5.23 8.51 0.21
C VAL A 80 5.81 9.74 0.89
N PRO A 81 6.65 10.56 0.20
CA PRO A 81 7.19 11.79 0.76
C PRO A 81 6.09 12.82 0.98
N HIS A 82 6.05 13.38 2.17
CA HIS A 82 5.07 14.40 2.53
C HIS A 82 5.56 15.32 3.66
N CYS A 83 4.90 16.47 3.77
CA CYS A 83 5.02 17.35 4.93
C CYS A 83 3.76 18.20 5.07
N ILE A 84 3.52 18.70 6.29
CA ILE A 84 2.41 19.59 6.61
C ILE A 84 2.98 20.89 7.11
N SER A 85 2.42 22.01 6.67
CA SER A 85 2.75 23.34 7.17
C SER A 85 1.49 24.09 7.61
N GLU A 86 1.61 24.86 8.66
CA GLU A 86 0.56 25.74 9.18
C GLU A 86 0.54 27.05 8.41
N ASN A 87 -0.65 27.61 8.20
CA ASN A 87 -0.80 28.99 7.72
C ASN A 87 -0.81 29.94 8.93
N GLU A 88 0.17 30.84 8.98
CA GLU A 88 0.29 31.99 9.90
C GLU A 88 -0.49 31.87 11.23
N ASN A 89 0.04 31.14 12.20
CA ASN A 89 -0.52 31.00 13.57
C ASN A 89 -2.02 30.61 13.60
N SER A 90 -2.44 29.72 12.72
CA SER A 90 -3.83 29.24 12.70
C SER A 90 -4.18 28.35 13.91
N GLY A 91 -3.18 28.00 14.74
CA GLY A 91 -3.33 27.07 15.87
C GLY A 91 -3.68 25.68 15.38
N MET A 92 -2.95 25.17 14.38
CA MET A 92 -3.22 23.88 13.78
C MET A 92 -3.00 22.75 14.78
N GLU A 93 -4.07 22.01 15.05
CA GLU A 93 -4.05 20.81 15.87
C GLU A 93 -4.34 19.59 15.00
N ILE A 94 -3.42 18.61 15.03
CA ILE A 94 -3.48 17.41 14.20
C ILE A 94 -3.67 16.20 15.10
N PHE A 95 -4.58 15.33 14.69
CA PHE A 95 -4.69 13.99 15.23
C PHE A 95 -3.99 13.03 14.27
N GLU A 96 -3.03 12.28 14.78
CA GLU A 96 -2.20 11.36 13.99
C GLU A 96 -2.33 9.95 14.54
N PHE A 97 -2.64 9.02 13.63
CA PHE A 97 -2.73 7.60 13.92
C PHE A 97 -1.86 6.82 12.94
N GLU A 98 -0.75 6.31 13.43
CA GLU A 98 0.20 5.50 12.68
C GLU A 98 -0.02 4.02 12.97
N PHE A 99 0.10 3.17 11.97
CA PHE A 99 0.02 1.72 12.15
C PHE A 99 0.74 0.96 11.03
N VAL A 100 1.32 -0.19 11.37
CA VAL A 100 1.89 -1.07 10.34
C VAL A 100 0.77 -1.71 9.52
N PRO A 101 0.91 -1.86 8.19
CA PRO A 101 -0.15 -2.44 7.34
C PRO A 101 -0.65 -3.81 7.83
N GLU A 102 0.24 -4.65 8.35
CA GLU A 102 -0.07 -6.00 8.86
C GLU A 102 -1.05 -5.97 10.04
N PHE A 103 -1.13 -4.85 10.77
CA PHE A 103 -2.04 -4.71 11.91
C PHE A 103 -3.52 -4.83 11.50
N VAL A 104 -3.84 -4.44 10.26
CA VAL A 104 -5.22 -4.45 9.73
C VAL A 104 -5.42 -5.37 8.52
N ASN A 105 -4.39 -5.64 7.72
CA ASN A 105 -4.51 -6.35 6.44
C ASN A 105 -5.22 -7.70 6.54
N HIS A 106 -4.88 -8.50 7.57
CA HIS A 106 -5.49 -9.82 7.76
C HIS A 106 -7.02 -9.77 7.93
N ASP A 107 -7.54 -8.68 8.48
CA ASP A 107 -8.98 -8.50 8.68
C ASP A 107 -9.64 -8.06 7.37
N PHE A 108 -8.99 -7.18 6.61
CA PHE A 108 -9.50 -6.71 5.31
C PHE A 108 -9.50 -7.80 4.23
N GLU A 109 -8.54 -8.72 4.23
CA GLU A 109 -8.54 -9.88 3.31
C GLU A 109 -9.78 -10.77 3.43
N ARG A 110 -10.52 -10.69 4.55
CA ARG A 110 -11.71 -11.50 4.85
C ARG A 110 -13.02 -10.75 4.70
N ILE A 111 -12.96 -9.44 4.48
CA ILE A 111 -14.16 -8.61 4.37
C ILE A 111 -14.49 -8.42 2.88
N GLU A 112 -15.65 -8.89 2.47
CA GLU A 112 -16.22 -8.55 1.17
C GLU A 112 -16.43 -7.02 1.10
N ASN A 113 -15.96 -6.38 0.00
CA ASN A 113 -16.06 -4.93 -0.24
C ASN A 113 -15.14 -4.05 0.65
N ALA A 114 -13.94 -4.52 1.02
CA ALA A 114 -12.89 -3.67 1.58
C ALA A 114 -12.31 -2.66 0.56
N GLU A 115 -12.77 -2.70 -0.68
CA GLU A 115 -12.30 -1.91 -1.82
C GLU A 115 -12.30 -0.42 -1.53
N SER A 116 -13.39 0.12 -1.01
CA SER A 116 -13.53 1.56 -0.71
C SER A 116 -12.46 2.11 0.23
N PHE A 117 -12.06 1.32 1.23
CA PHE A 117 -10.96 1.73 2.11
C PHE A 117 -9.61 1.65 1.42
N MET A 118 -9.39 0.56 0.66
CA MET A 118 -8.13 0.38 -0.07
C MET A 118 -7.97 1.49 -1.12
N ASP A 119 -9.04 1.89 -1.77
CA ASP A 119 -9.05 3.00 -2.71
C ASP A 119 -8.67 4.32 -2.02
N PHE A 120 -9.29 4.64 -0.90
CA PHE A 120 -8.97 5.85 -0.14
C PHE A 120 -7.53 5.84 0.38
N ALA A 121 -7.08 4.72 0.97
CA ALA A 121 -5.79 4.66 1.64
C ALA A 121 -4.59 4.59 0.68
N TYR A 122 -4.76 3.90 -0.45
CA TYR A 122 -3.63 3.56 -1.33
C TYR A 122 -3.70 4.22 -2.70
N ILE A 123 -4.87 4.53 -3.19
CA ILE A 123 -5.07 5.03 -4.56
C ILE A 123 -5.15 6.55 -4.57
N GLU A 124 -5.88 7.14 -3.63
CA GLU A 124 -6.07 8.59 -3.58
C GLU A 124 -4.75 9.36 -3.67
N PRO A 125 -3.68 9.06 -2.89
CA PRO A 125 -2.41 9.78 -2.98
C PRO A 125 -1.75 9.73 -4.35
N PHE A 126 -2.01 8.70 -5.17
CA PHE A 126 -1.45 8.56 -6.52
C PHE A 126 -2.27 9.32 -7.57
N LEU A 127 -3.57 9.38 -7.41
CA LEU A 127 -4.43 10.17 -8.29
C LEU A 127 -4.14 11.67 -8.17
N VAL A 128 -3.63 12.09 -7.02
CA VAL A 128 -3.15 13.45 -6.80
C VAL A 128 -1.97 13.80 -7.69
N SER A 129 -0.99 12.90 -7.84
CA SER A 129 0.18 13.13 -8.69
C SER A 129 -0.19 13.31 -10.16
N GLU A 130 -1.39 12.88 -10.56
CA GLU A 130 -1.94 13.06 -11.89
C GLU A 130 -2.90 14.26 -12.00
N ASN A 131 -3.03 15.10 -10.95
CA ASN A 131 -4.01 16.19 -10.83
C ASN A 131 -5.48 15.77 -11.02
N LYS A 132 -5.79 14.48 -10.75
CA LYS A 132 -7.12 13.92 -11.01
C LYS A 132 -8.03 13.91 -9.78
N VAL A 133 -7.44 13.82 -8.57
CA VAL A 133 -8.20 13.78 -7.30
C VAL A 133 -7.48 14.61 -6.23
N LYS A 134 -8.23 15.17 -5.31
CA LYS A 134 -7.68 15.84 -4.12
C LYS A 134 -7.29 14.76 -3.09
N PRO A 135 -6.10 14.82 -2.45
CA PRO A 135 -5.62 13.79 -1.53
C PRO A 135 -6.25 13.89 -0.15
N ARG A 136 -7.49 14.31 -0.07
CA ARG A 136 -8.17 14.54 1.20
C ARG A 136 -9.67 14.35 1.06
N LEU A 137 -10.26 13.87 2.13
CA LEU A 137 -11.69 13.84 2.33
C LEU A 137 -12.03 14.86 3.40
N ASN A 138 -12.89 15.83 3.10
CA ASN A 138 -13.40 16.75 4.12
C ASN A 138 -14.66 16.15 4.76
N ILE A 139 -14.59 15.86 6.05
CA ILE A 139 -15.67 15.25 6.81
C ILE A 139 -16.40 16.33 7.59
N MET A 140 -17.73 16.37 7.47
CA MET A 140 -18.58 17.37 8.10
C MET A 140 -19.79 16.77 8.81
N GLY A 141 -20.40 17.56 9.70
CA GLY A 141 -21.67 17.24 10.35
C GLY A 141 -21.58 16.01 11.28
N LYS A 142 -22.54 15.10 11.16
CA LYS A 142 -22.64 13.93 12.06
C LYS A 142 -21.45 12.98 11.93
N ILE A 143 -20.94 12.81 10.71
CA ILE A 143 -19.79 11.93 10.44
C ILE A 143 -18.53 12.51 11.08
N GLN A 144 -18.34 13.82 11.04
CA GLN A 144 -17.23 14.50 11.73
C GLN A 144 -17.24 14.20 13.23
N VAL A 145 -18.40 14.37 13.88
CA VAL A 145 -18.54 14.08 15.31
C VAL A 145 -18.24 12.62 15.63
N GLU A 146 -18.69 11.69 14.79
CA GLU A 146 -18.41 10.26 14.97
C GLU A 146 -16.92 9.96 14.83
N VAL A 147 -16.25 10.50 13.82
CA VAL A 147 -14.79 10.34 13.60
C VAL A 147 -14.00 10.94 14.76
N GLU A 148 -14.33 12.15 15.22
CA GLU A 148 -13.67 12.78 16.35
C GLU A 148 -13.85 11.98 17.65
N ASN A 149 -15.02 11.38 17.88
CA ASN A 149 -15.25 10.49 19.03
C ASN A 149 -14.38 9.23 18.95
N ILE A 150 -14.31 8.56 17.79
CA ILE A 150 -13.47 7.38 17.60
C ILE A 150 -12.00 7.70 17.84
N LEU A 151 -11.50 8.80 17.28
CA LEU A 151 -10.12 9.23 17.46
C LEU A 151 -9.78 9.57 18.92
N ASN A 152 -10.67 10.29 19.61
CA ASN A 152 -10.47 10.62 21.03
C ASN A 152 -10.54 9.37 21.93
N GLU A 153 -11.43 8.42 21.61
CA GLU A 153 -11.52 7.14 22.32
C GLU A 153 -10.24 6.32 22.11
N ALA A 154 -9.75 6.21 20.88
CA ALA A 154 -8.51 5.51 20.58
C ALA A 154 -7.29 6.14 21.31
N LEU A 155 -7.22 7.48 21.36
CA LEU A 155 -6.18 8.19 22.11
C LEU A 155 -6.26 7.93 23.61
N ARG A 156 -7.46 7.90 24.18
CA ARG A 156 -7.67 7.57 25.59
C ARG A 156 -7.21 6.16 25.90
N GLU A 157 -7.65 5.16 25.12
CA GLU A 157 -7.23 3.76 25.27
C GLU A 157 -5.71 3.62 25.16
N TYR A 158 -5.09 4.35 24.23
CA TYR A 158 -3.64 4.36 24.03
C TYR A 158 -2.88 4.92 25.24
N ARG A 159 -3.43 5.93 25.92
CA ARG A 159 -2.83 6.56 27.11
C ARG A 159 -3.04 5.74 28.36
N GLU A 160 -4.25 5.23 28.58
CA GLU A 160 -4.64 4.50 29.79
C GLU A 160 -4.13 3.05 29.81
N LYS A 161 -3.97 2.44 28.62
CA LYS A 161 -3.52 1.04 28.46
C LYS A 161 -4.29 0.05 29.32
N SER A 162 -5.63 0.22 29.39
CA SER A 162 -6.53 -0.71 30.10
C SER A 162 -6.44 -2.11 29.54
N SER A 163 -6.97 -3.12 30.27
CA SER A 163 -6.96 -4.50 29.78
C SER A 163 -7.54 -4.60 28.36
N SER A 164 -6.84 -5.30 27.47
CA SER A 164 -7.24 -5.46 26.07
C SER A 164 -7.30 -4.17 25.22
N TYR A 165 -6.64 -3.09 25.66
CA TYR A 165 -6.64 -1.80 24.94
C TYR A 165 -6.17 -1.93 23.48
N GLN A 166 -5.23 -2.84 23.16
CA GLN A 166 -4.77 -3.05 21.78
C GLN A 166 -5.90 -3.56 20.87
N LEU A 167 -6.74 -4.46 21.38
CA LEU A 167 -7.90 -4.96 20.66
C LEU A 167 -8.97 -3.86 20.49
N MET A 168 -9.17 -3.04 21.53
CA MET A 168 -10.07 -1.90 21.45
C MET A 168 -9.59 -0.90 20.41
N ILE A 169 -8.31 -0.52 20.43
CA ILE A 169 -7.72 0.39 19.43
C ILE A 169 -7.86 -0.18 18.01
N LYS A 170 -7.60 -1.49 17.83
CA LYS A 170 -7.80 -2.14 16.54
C LYS A 170 -9.25 -2.04 16.05
N SER A 171 -10.21 -2.29 16.93
CA SER A 171 -11.64 -2.20 16.61
C SER A 171 -12.06 -0.78 16.21
N LEU A 172 -11.56 0.24 16.94
CA LEU A 172 -11.78 1.64 16.63
C LEU A 172 -11.15 2.06 15.30
N LEU A 173 -9.93 1.59 15.03
CA LEU A 173 -9.26 1.81 13.75
C LEU A 173 -10.07 1.19 12.59
N LEU A 174 -10.47 -0.07 12.70
CA LEU A 174 -11.29 -0.72 11.68
C LEU A 174 -12.61 0.03 11.43
N LYS A 175 -13.28 0.47 12.50
CA LYS A 175 -14.49 1.30 12.39
C LYS A 175 -14.21 2.62 11.66
N LEU A 176 -13.13 3.32 12.02
CA LEU A 176 -12.70 4.56 11.38
C LEU A 176 -12.48 4.35 9.87
N LEU A 177 -11.72 3.32 9.50
CA LEU A 177 -11.39 3.02 8.12
C LEU A 177 -12.64 2.71 7.28
N VAL A 178 -13.61 1.98 7.84
CA VAL A 178 -14.89 1.69 7.16
C VAL A 178 -15.71 2.98 6.94
N ILE A 179 -15.78 3.86 7.94
CA ILE A 179 -16.52 5.13 7.83
C ILE A 179 -15.88 6.01 6.76
N VAL A 180 -14.57 6.20 6.84
CA VAL A 180 -13.82 7.05 5.90
C VAL A 180 -13.89 6.50 4.48
N GLY A 181 -13.72 5.18 4.28
CA GLY A 181 -13.87 4.55 2.97
C GLY A 181 -15.25 4.74 2.36
N ARG A 182 -16.32 4.61 3.17
CA ARG A 182 -17.70 4.87 2.68
C ARG A 182 -17.93 6.32 2.26
N GLU A 183 -17.41 7.28 3.02
CA GLU A 183 -17.52 8.69 2.68
C GLU A 183 -16.69 9.04 1.44
N PHE A 184 -15.51 8.43 1.29
CA PHE A 184 -14.70 8.57 0.09
C PHE A 184 -15.44 8.05 -1.15
N THR A 185 -16.02 6.85 -1.12
CA THR A 185 -16.82 6.31 -2.23
C THR A 185 -17.97 7.22 -2.59
N ARG A 186 -18.72 7.73 -1.60
CA ARG A 186 -19.82 8.68 -1.86
C ARG A 186 -19.34 9.98 -2.50
N SER A 187 -18.14 10.44 -2.17
CA SER A 187 -17.56 11.65 -2.77
C SER A 187 -17.14 11.44 -4.23
N VAL A 188 -16.70 10.23 -4.56
CA VAL A 188 -16.27 9.84 -5.91
C VAL A 188 -17.48 9.52 -6.81
N ASP A 189 -18.50 8.83 -6.28
CA ASP A 189 -19.73 8.49 -7.04
C ASP A 189 -20.52 9.73 -7.51
N ASN A 190 -20.32 10.86 -6.85
CA ASN A 190 -20.87 12.16 -7.28
C ASN A 190 -20.02 12.87 -8.35
N SER A 191 -18.87 12.34 -8.73
CA SER A 191 -18.05 12.79 -9.85
C SER A 191 -18.24 11.81 -11.02
N ASP A 192 -18.33 12.32 -12.26
CA ASP A 192 -18.44 11.52 -13.50
C ASP A 192 -17.24 10.58 -13.75
N ASP A 193 -16.44 10.33 -12.74
CA ASP A 193 -15.23 9.53 -12.77
C ASP A 193 -15.49 8.09 -12.36
N HIS A 194 -15.28 7.16 -13.29
CA HIS A 194 -15.38 5.70 -13.10
C HIS A 194 -14.55 5.16 -11.93
N PRO A 195 -14.98 4.03 -11.31
CA PRO A 195 -14.32 3.42 -10.17
C PRO A 195 -12.81 3.28 -10.38
N VAL A 196 -12.04 3.65 -9.36
CA VAL A 196 -10.57 3.69 -9.37
C VAL A 196 -9.93 2.35 -9.73
N PHE A 197 -10.59 1.24 -9.41
CA PHE A 197 -10.20 -0.12 -9.79
C PHE A 197 -9.93 -0.28 -11.30
N TYR A 198 -10.77 0.32 -12.17
CA TYR A 198 -10.56 0.25 -13.63
C TYR A 198 -9.30 1.00 -14.09
N ARG A 199 -8.87 2.04 -13.36
CA ARG A 199 -7.67 2.82 -13.70
C ARG A 199 -6.37 2.09 -13.40
N TYR A 200 -6.35 1.25 -12.35
CA TYR A 200 -5.19 0.42 -12.03
C TYR A 200 -5.12 -0.86 -12.84
N ARG A 201 -6.17 -1.19 -13.58
CA ARG A 201 -6.15 -2.31 -14.51
C ARG A 201 -5.00 -2.17 -15.51
N ASP A 202 -4.78 -0.98 -16.04
CA ASP A 202 -3.71 -0.71 -17.01
C ASP A 202 -2.32 -0.80 -16.34
N ALA A 203 -2.19 -0.32 -15.10
CA ALA A 203 -0.97 -0.46 -14.33
C ALA A 203 -0.67 -1.94 -14.01
N MET A 204 -1.69 -2.71 -13.64
CA MET A 204 -1.53 -4.14 -13.38
C MET A 204 -1.30 -4.94 -14.67
N GLN A 205 -1.88 -4.57 -15.80
CA GLN A 205 -1.54 -5.13 -17.09
C GLN A 205 -0.07 -4.85 -17.45
N SER A 206 0.39 -3.62 -17.21
CA SER A 206 1.80 -3.26 -17.37
C SER A 206 2.72 -4.05 -16.42
N ALA A 207 2.26 -4.33 -15.18
CA ALA A 207 2.99 -5.18 -14.25
C ALA A 207 3.08 -6.63 -14.75
N VAL A 208 2.00 -7.18 -15.29
CA VAL A 208 1.97 -8.51 -15.89
C VAL A 208 2.95 -8.58 -17.07
N LEU A 209 2.89 -7.63 -18.00
CA LEU A 209 3.80 -7.56 -19.14
C LEU A 209 5.26 -7.46 -18.71
N TYR A 210 5.54 -6.66 -17.68
CA TYR A 210 6.89 -6.54 -17.14
C TYR A 210 7.37 -7.86 -16.52
N ILE A 211 6.52 -8.58 -15.80
CA ILE A 211 6.84 -9.90 -15.24
C ILE A 211 7.10 -10.89 -16.39
N GLU A 212 6.29 -10.87 -17.45
CA GLU A 212 6.45 -11.73 -18.61
C GLU A 212 7.74 -11.45 -19.38
N GLU A 213 8.18 -10.22 -19.42
CA GLU A 213 9.46 -9.84 -20.05
C GLU A 213 10.67 -10.18 -19.17
N LYS A 214 10.54 -10.06 -17.83
CA LYS A 214 11.66 -10.14 -16.88
C LYS A 214 11.57 -11.34 -15.92
N TYR A 215 10.78 -12.37 -16.23
CA TYR A 215 10.55 -13.51 -15.34
C TYR A 215 11.82 -14.24 -14.89
N PHE A 216 12.89 -14.19 -15.68
CA PHE A 216 14.18 -14.79 -15.36
C PHE A 216 15.01 -13.98 -14.36
N ASP A 217 14.69 -12.68 -14.16
CA ASP A 217 15.35 -11.81 -13.21
C ASP A 217 14.89 -12.12 -11.77
N ASP A 218 15.62 -11.58 -10.78
CA ASP A 218 15.27 -11.71 -9.37
C ASP A 218 14.14 -10.75 -8.98
N LEU A 219 12.94 -11.05 -9.45
CA LEU A 219 11.77 -10.25 -9.15
C LEU A 219 11.21 -10.57 -7.76
N CYS A 220 10.99 -9.54 -6.96
CA CYS A 220 10.28 -9.63 -5.70
C CYS A 220 9.12 -8.62 -5.64
N ILE A 221 8.14 -8.91 -4.79
CA ILE A 221 6.93 -8.10 -4.67
C ILE A 221 7.24 -6.67 -4.24
N GLU A 222 8.26 -6.46 -3.41
CA GLU A 222 8.70 -5.15 -2.94
C GLU A 222 9.17 -4.27 -4.10
N GLN A 223 10.00 -4.82 -4.98
CA GLN A 223 10.48 -4.11 -6.19
C GLN A 223 9.34 -3.80 -7.16
N MET A 224 8.40 -4.75 -7.33
CA MET A 224 7.22 -4.55 -8.17
C MET A 224 6.32 -3.46 -7.62
N ALA A 225 5.99 -3.52 -6.34
CA ALA A 225 5.17 -2.49 -5.69
C ALA A 225 5.83 -1.11 -5.81
N LYS A 226 7.13 -1.01 -5.53
CA LYS A 226 7.89 0.24 -5.68
C LYS A 226 7.89 0.76 -7.13
N LYS A 227 8.06 -0.14 -8.12
CA LYS A 227 8.05 0.23 -9.54
C LYS A 227 6.73 0.85 -9.98
N PHE A 228 5.61 0.33 -9.45
CA PHE A 228 4.25 0.82 -9.75
C PHE A 228 3.75 1.82 -8.70
N LEU A 229 4.63 2.34 -7.84
CA LEU A 229 4.34 3.34 -6.81
C LEU A 229 3.23 2.92 -5.84
N LEU A 230 3.15 1.62 -5.55
CA LEU A 230 2.16 1.02 -4.64
C LEU A 230 2.84 0.48 -3.38
N SER A 231 2.08 0.35 -2.29
CA SER A 231 2.51 -0.48 -1.16
C SER A 231 2.53 -1.95 -1.56
N GLN A 232 3.32 -2.79 -0.87
CA GLN A 232 3.35 -4.23 -1.14
C GLN A 232 1.97 -4.88 -0.96
N SER A 233 1.25 -4.49 0.10
CA SER A 233 -0.08 -5.02 0.42
C SER A 233 -1.08 -4.69 -0.68
N TYR A 234 -1.07 -3.44 -1.14
CA TYR A 234 -2.01 -3.03 -2.18
C TYR A 234 -1.65 -3.62 -3.54
N PHE A 235 -0.37 -3.67 -3.90
CA PHE A 235 0.07 -4.38 -5.11
C PHE A 235 -0.37 -5.85 -5.07
N SER A 236 -0.19 -6.54 -3.93
CA SER A 236 -0.63 -7.92 -3.75
C SER A 236 -2.13 -8.09 -3.98
N TYR A 237 -2.91 -7.20 -3.38
CA TYR A 237 -4.37 -7.20 -3.50
C TYR A 237 -4.81 -6.99 -4.95
N LEU A 238 -4.36 -5.91 -5.61
CA LEU A 238 -4.72 -5.61 -6.99
C LEU A 238 -4.26 -6.71 -7.94
N PHE A 239 -3.03 -7.18 -7.79
CA PHE A 239 -2.47 -8.22 -8.64
C PHE A 239 -3.28 -9.51 -8.55
N LYS A 240 -3.62 -9.95 -7.33
CA LYS A 240 -4.46 -11.14 -7.11
C LYS A 240 -5.88 -10.94 -7.62
N SER A 241 -6.48 -9.77 -7.41
CA SER A 241 -7.85 -9.46 -7.87
C SER A 241 -7.96 -9.47 -9.40
N ILE A 242 -6.92 -9.02 -10.10
CA ILE A 242 -6.91 -8.92 -11.56
C ILE A 242 -6.45 -10.22 -12.22
N THR A 243 -5.41 -10.89 -11.67
CA THR A 243 -4.83 -12.10 -12.27
C THR A 243 -5.41 -13.40 -11.72
N GLY A 244 -6.16 -13.34 -10.61
CA GLY A 244 -6.65 -14.51 -9.87
C GLY A 244 -5.56 -15.27 -9.11
N LYS A 245 -4.29 -14.79 -9.13
CA LYS A 245 -3.13 -15.44 -8.53
C LYS A 245 -2.29 -14.45 -7.73
N THR A 246 -1.67 -14.92 -6.66
CA THR A 246 -0.64 -14.12 -6.01
C THR A 246 0.55 -13.89 -6.96
N PHE A 247 1.32 -12.83 -6.72
CA PHE A 247 2.53 -12.53 -7.50
C PHE A 247 3.49 -13.72 -7.61
N ILE A 248 3.73 -14.41 -6.48
CA ILE A 248 4.63 -15.57 -6.43
C ILE A 248 4.07 -16.76 -7.21
N GLU A 249 2.78 -17.04 -7.10
CA GLU A 249 2.13 -18.11 -7.88
C GLU A 249 2.18 -17.82 -9.38
N TYR A 250 1.95 -16.57 -9.77
CA TYR A 250 2.02 -16.15 -11.16
C TYR A 250 3.43 -16.30 -11.73
N LEU A 251 4.44 -15.73 -11.04
CA LEU A 251 5.84 -15.77 -11.45
C LEU A 251 6.36 -17.22 -11.55
N ASN A 252 6.08 -18.04 -10.53
CA ASN A 252 6.50 -19.45 -10.55
C ASN A 252 5.79 -20.23 -11.65
N GLY A 253 4.51 -20.01 -11.88
CA GLY A 253 3.75 -20.62 -12.96
C GLY A 253 4.33 -20.28 -14.33
N LEU A 254 4.66 -19.01 -14.57
CA LEU A 254 5.30 -18.54 -15.80
C LEU A 254 6.67 -19.18 -16.01
N ARG A 255 7.52 -19.21 -14.98
CA ARG A 255 8.83 -19.86 -15.03
C ARG A 255 8.75 -21.34 -15.36
N ILE A 256 7.78 -22.06 -14.77
CA ILE A 256 7.55 -23.47 -15.10
C ILE A 256 7.06 -23.65 -16.54
N SER A 257 6.17 -22.77 -17.02
CA SER A 257 5.75 -22.79 -18.43
C SER A 257 6.94 -22.62 -19.39
N LYS A 258 7.83 -21.69 -19.10
CA LYS A 258 9.07 -21.49 -19.88
C LYS A 258 10.03 -22.67 -19.77
N ALA A 259 10.13 -23.30 -18.60
CA ALA A 259 10.90 -24.52 -18.43
C ALA A 259 10.35 -25.68 -19.27
N LEU A 260 9.02 -25.81 -19.39
CA LEU A 260 8.40 -26.83 -20.24
C LEU A 260 8.75 -26.64 -21.73
N GLU A 261 8.78 -25.38 -22.20
CA GLU A 261 9.19 -25.05 -23.55
C GLU A 261 10.67 -25.49 -23.80
N LEU A 262 11.58 -25.13 -22.87
CA LEU A 262 13.01 -25.49 -22.98
C LEU A 262 13.25 -26.99 -22.83
N LEU A 263 12.52 -27.70 -21.98
CA LEU A 263 12.61 -29.14 -21.81
C LEU A 263 12.22 -29.91 -23.09
N LYS A 264 11.30 -29.35 -23.89
CA LYS A 264 10.84 -29.92 -25.18
C LYS A 264 11.78 -29.59 -26.34
N SER A 265 12.30 -28.36 -26.35
CA SER A 265 13.00 -27.83 -27.53
C SER A 265 14.51 -27.90 -27.45
N THR A 266 15.08 -28.32 -26.31
CA THR A 266 16.55 -28.34 -26.12
C THR A 266 17.02 -29.55 -25.32
N ASP A 267 18.31 -29.90 -25.51
CA ASP A 267 19.02 -30.94 -24.75
C ASP A 267 19.72 -30.36 -23.49
N LYS A 268 19.45 -29.11 -23.12
CA LYS A 268 20.03 -28.46 -21.92
C LYS A 268 19.79 -29.28 -20.67
N ARG A 269 20.76 -29.32 -19.76
CA ARG A 269 20.57 -30.00 -18.47
C ARG A 269 19.43 -29.36 -17.70
N VAL A 270 18.68 -30.15 -16.94
CA VAL A 270 17.60 -29.65 -16.07
C VAL A 270 18.08 -28.55 -15.13
N LEU A 271 19.33 -28.65 -14.65
CA LEU A 271 19.96 -27.65 -13.80
C LEU A 271 20.14 -26.30 -14.56
N ASP A 272 20.58 -26.35 -15.79
CA ASP A 272 20.79 -25.13 -16.61
C ASP A 272 19.46 -24.45 -16.92
N ILE A 273 18.45 -25.23 -17.27
CA ILE A 273 17.06 -24.73 -17.45
C ILE A 273 16.52 -24.09 -16.16
N CYS A 274 16.74 -24.71 -15.00
CA CYS A 274 16.33 -24.15 -13.71
C CYS A 274 16.83 -22.71 -13.52
N TYR A 275 18.13 -22.50 -13.77
CA TYR A 275 18.71 -21.15 -13.62
C TYR A 275 18.28 -20.20 -14.74
N GLU A 276 18.20 -20.68 -15.96
CA GLU A 276 17.80 -19.88 -17.13
C GLU A 276 16.37 -19.31 -16.99
N VAL A 277 15.46 -20.07 -16.38
CA VAL A 277 14.09 -19.58 -16.12
C VAL A 277 13.96 -18.79 -14.82
N GLY A 278 15.06 -18.51 -14.11
CA GLY A 278 15.12 -17.62 -12.98
C GLY A 278 14.91 -18.26 -11.59
N PHE A 279 14.95 -19.59 -11.46
CA PHE A 279 15.01 -20.23 -10.15
C PHE A 279 16.45 -20.23 -9.63
N ARG A 280 16.63 -19.84 -8.37
CA ARG A 280 17.93 -19.84 -7.68
C ARG A 280 18.29 -21.15 -6.99
N ASN A 281 17.31 -22.06 -6.86
CA ASN A 281 17.46 -23.31 -6.14
C ASN A 281 16.74 -24.45 -6.87
N VAL A 282 17.52 -25.49 -7.24
CA VAL A 282 17.01 -26.62 -8.00
C VAL A 282 15.99 -27.47 -7.22
N ASN A 283 16.12 -27.55 -5.90
CA ASN A 283 15.14 -28.27 -5.07
C ASN A 283 13.80 -27.53 -5.06
N HIS A 284 13.82 -26.20 -4.99
CA HIS A 284 12.61 -25.38 -5.11
C HIS A 284 11.99 -25.54 -6.50
N PHE A 285 12.79 -25.46 -7.56
CA PHE A 285 12.34 -25.69 -8.94
C PHE A 285 11.66 -27.06 -9.10
N ASN A 286 12.32 -28.15 -8.69
CA ASN A 286 11.77 -29.51 -8.79
C ASN A 286 10.46 -29.67 -8.03
N ARG A 287 10.37 -29.09 -6.84
CA ARG A 287 9.14 -29.09 -6.01
C ARG A 287 8.01 -28.36 -6.73
N MET A 288 8.26 -27.14 -7.22
CA MET A 288 7.25 -26.34 -7.94
C MET A 288 6.84 -27.02 -9.25
N PHE A 289 7.80 -27.57 -10.00
CA PHE A 289 7.51 -28.29 -11.23
C PHE A 289 6.60 -29.51 -10.96
N ARG A 290 6.95 -30.34 -9.95
CA ARG A 290 6.12 -31.48 -9.56
C ARG A 290 4.74 -31.06 -9.04
N GLN A 291 4.65 -29.99 -8.30
CA GLN A 291 3.38 -29.46 -7.78
C GLN A 291 2.43 -29.06 -8.93
N LEU A 292 2.97 -28.44 -9.98
CA LEU A 292 2.17 -27.94 -11.11
C LEU A 292 1.92 -29.00 -12.19
N MET A 293 2.88 -29.93 -12.41
CA MET A 293 2.84 -30.88 -13.50
C MET A 293 2.56 -32.33 -13.09
N GLY A 294 2.57 -32.61 -11.79
CA GLY A 294 2.39 -33.96 -11.25
C GLY A 294 3.61 -34.88 -11.37
N ILE A 295 4.62 -34.54 -12.19
CA ILE A 295 5.83 -35.33 -12.46
C ILE A 295 7.08 -34.45 -12.37
N SER A 296 8.25 -35.07 -12.30
CA SER A 296 9.52 -34.33 -12.28
C SER A 296 9.91 -33.80 -13.66
N PRO A 297 10.81 -32.78 -13.74
CA PRO A 297 11.30 -32.26 -15.01
C PRO A 297 11.96 -33.34 -15.91
N MET A 298 12.68 -34.28 -15.28
CA MET A 298 13.35 -35.35 -16.01
C MET A 298 12.35 -36.39 -16.54
N GLU A 299 11.35 -36.79 -15.74
CA GLU A 299 10.26 -37.66 -16.20
C GLU A 299 9.47 -37.02 -17.33
N TYR A 300 9.24 -35.68 -17.24
CA TYR A 300 8.56 -34.94 -18.30
C TYR A 300 9.34 -35.00 -19.61
N ARG A 301 10.65 -34.76 -19.59
CA ARG A 301 11.53 -34.86 -20.79
C ARG A 301 11.49 -36.25 -21.42
N ASN A 302 11.65 -37.29 -20.58
CA ASN A 302 11.68 -38.68 -21.07
C ASN A 302 10.36 -39.09 -21.76
N LYS A 303 9.22 -38.54 -21.30
CA LYS A 303 7.91 -38.78 -21.95
C LYS A 303 7.72 -38.06 -23.28
N GLN A 304 8.50 -37.03 -23.57
CA GLN A 304 8.44 -36.30 -24.84
C GLN A 304 9.39 -36.89 -25.89
N SER A 305 10.34 -37.78 -25.49
CA SER A 305 11.34 -38.40 -26.35
C SER A 305 10.89 -39.77 -26.88
N VAL A 306 9.65 -40.15 -26.64
CA VAL A 306 8.98 -41.35 -27.14
C VAL A 306 7.84 -40.91 -28.09
#